data_9a2a1d4ffb5e2f803261c4b219ec4491
#
_entry.id   9a2a1d4ffb5e2f803261c4b219ec4491
#
_cell.length_a   1.000
_cell.length_b   1.000
_cell.length_c   1.000
_cell.angle_alpha   90.00
_cell.angle_beta   90.00
_cell.angle_gamma   90.00
#
_symmetry.space_group_name_H-M   'P 1'
#
loop_
_entity.id
_entity.type
_entity.pdbx_description
1 polymer ?
#
loop_
_entity_poly.entity_id
_entity_poly.type
_entity_poly.pdbx_seq_one_letter_code
_entity_poly.pdbx_strand_id
1 'polypeptide(L)'
;MERSSQPEAVSDVKEALGRVGYLADEPAALVAYLAQRLGKPVLVEGPAGVGKTELAKAISRATERRLIRLQCYEGLDEAKALYEWNYRKQLLRIQAEQTPAGSSQGAQATGDPGEARIPAGPAGSQEGRGAAWEDIFAEEFLLTRPLLAAIAATEPVVLLIDEIDKTDQEFEAMLLEVLSDFQISIPELGVIEARTHPIVVLTSNNTRELTEALKRRCLYLWLDYPEVEREMEIVRLHAPELDERLARRLVEIIHMVRQLDLKKPPSIAESIDWARAILLLGADDLDRALFERTMSIIVKHRSDIDLVAERVGVRLGQPGLEAEAAG
;
A
#
# COMPACT_ATOMS: atom_id res chain seq x y z
N MET A 1 16.64 24.99 5.15
CA MET A 1 15.76 23.90 4.66
C MET A 1 15.22 24.36 3.33
N GLU A 2 15.83 23.90 2.24
CA GLU A 2 15.36 24.17 0.90
C GLU A 2 13.96 23.54 0.75
N ARG A 3 13.00 24.34 0.32
CA ARG A 3 11.69 23.87 -0.08
C ARG A 3 11.93 22.87 -1.20
N SER A 4 11.54 21.61 -1.04
CA SER A 4 11.47 20.65 -2.14
C SER A 4 10.71 21.35 -3.27
N SER A 5 11.44 21.79 -4.29
CA SER A 5 10.85 22.54 -5.41
C SER A 5 9.91 21.60 -6.14
N GLN A 6 8.66 22.03 -6.30
CA GLN A 6 7.71 21.25 -7.13
C GLN A 6 8.33 21.07 -8.51
N PRO A 7 8.19 19.88 -9.12
CA PRO A 7 8.76 19.63 -10.44
C PRO A 7 8.19 20.62 -11.45
N GLU A 8 9.04 21.16 -12.32
CA GLU A 8 8.67 22.14 -13.32
C GLU A 8 8.17 21.47 -14.61
N ALA A 9 8.67 20.25 -14.89
CA ALA A 9 8.34 19.49 -16.08
C ALA A 9 8.11 18.00 -15.77
N VAL A 10 7.47 17.30 -16.71
CA VAL A 10 7.28 15.84 -16.66
C VAL A 10 8.62 15.10 -16.67
N SER A 11 9.62 15.63 -17.42
CA SER A 11 10.98 15.12 -17.47
C SER A 11 11.64 15.04 -16.09
N ASP A 12 11.41 16.07 -15.25
CA ASP A 12 12.00 16.13 -13.91
C ASP A 12 11.46 15.01 -13.01
N VAL A 13 10.14 14.74 -13.12
CA VAL A 13 9.51 13.63 -12.40
C VAL A 13 10.03 12.29 -12.89
N LYS A 14 10.17 12.11 -14.21
CA LYS A 14 10.70 10.88 -14.80
C LYS A 14 12.13 10.61 -14.31
N GLU A 15 12.97 11.63 -14.32
CA GLU A 15 14.36 11.53 -13.83
C GLU A 15 14.39 11.25 -12.32
N ALA A 16 13.56 11.93 -11.52
CA ALA A 16 13.50 11.72 -10.07
C ALA A 16 13.04 10.30 -9.72
N LEU A 17 12.06 9.74 -10.45
CA LEU A 17 11.65 8.35 -10.31
C LEU A 17 12.76 7.38 -10.71
N GLY A 18 13.47 7.68 -11.81
CA GLY A 18 14.63 6.88 -12.24
C GLY A 18 15.76 6.83 -11.20
N ARG A 19 16.08 7.97 -10.55
CA ARG A 19 17.07 8.05 -9.48
C ARG A 19 16.77 7.16 -8.26
N VAL A 20 15.48 6.93 -7.99
CA VAL A 20 15.05 6.04 -6.89
C VAL A 20 14.78 4.61 -7.33
N GLY A 21 15.17 4.25 -8.56
CA GLY A 21 15.09 2.88 -9.08
C GLY A 21 13.72 2.51 -9.68
N TYR A 22 12.88 3.49 -10.01
CA TYR A 22 11.63 3.25 -10.72
C TYR A 22 11.72 3.83 -12.13
N LEU A 23 11.82 2.96 -13.12
CA LEU A 23 11.82 3.37 -14.51
C LEU A 23 10.37 3.67 -14.93
N ALA A 24 9.98 4.93 -14.92
CA ALA A 24 8.65 5.36 -15.36
C ALA A 24 8.60 5.50 -16.90
N ASP A 25 7.50 5.07 -17.52
CA ASP A 25 7.16 5.48 -18.87
C ASP A 25 6.61 6.91 -18.90
N GLU A 26 6.34 7.43 -20.09
CA GLU A 26 5.83 8.80 -20.25
C GLU A 26 4.45 8.99 -19.58
N PRO A 27 3.47 8.07 -19.75
CA PRO A 27 2.17 8.17 -19.07
C PRO A 27 2.28 8.18 -17.54
N ALA A 28 3.10 7.31 -16.95
CA ALA A 28 3.29 7.26 -15.50
C ALA A 28 3.95 8.53 -14.96
N ALA A 29 4.98 9.04 -15.66
CA ALA A 29 5.63 10.30 -15.30
C ALA A 29 4.67 11.49 -15.40
N LEU A 30 3.87 11.57 -16.47
CA LEU A 30 2.86 12.61 -16.68
C LEU A 30 1.81 12.59 -15.57
N VAL A 31 1.23 11.43 -15.27
CA VAL A 31 0.20 11.31 -14.23
C VAL A 31 0.77 11.65 -12.85
N ALA A 32 1.99 11.20 -12.53
CA ALA A 32 2.66 11.56 -11.28
C ALA A 32 2.95 13.07 -11.18
N TYR A 33 3.32 13.73 -12.29
CA TYR A 33 3.47 15.18 -12.36
C TYR A 33 2.14 15.91 -12.13
N LEU A 34 1.08 15.51 -12.84
CA LEU A 34 -0.24 16.13 -12.74
C LEU A 34 -0.85 15.93 -11.33
N ALA A 35 -0.66 14.78 -10.71
CA ALA A 35 -1.11 14.53 -9.35
C ALA A 35 -0.52 15.54 -8.36
N GLN A 36 0.77 15.83 -8.48
CA GLN A 36 1.45 16.81 -7.62
C GLN A 36 1.01 18.24 -7.90
N ARG A 37 0.72 18.57 -9.16
CA ARG A 37 0.33 19.95 -9.56
C ARG A 37 -1.13 20.26 -9.32
N LEU A 38 -2.02 19.30 -9.55
CA LEU A 38 -3.47 19.46 -9.44
C LEU A 38 -4.02 19.04 -8.07
N GLY A 39 -3.23 18.36 -7.23
CA GLY A 39 -3.70 17.81 -5.97
C GLY A 39 -4.77 16.72 -6.14
N LYS A 40 -4.82 16.05 -7.31
CA LYS A 40 -5.80 15.01 -7.59
C LYS A 40 -5.26 13.63 -7.24
N PRO A 41 -6.10 12.73 -6.68
CA PRO A 41 -5.75 11.32 -6.52
C PRO A 41 -5.42 10.66 -7.86
N VAL A 42 -4.53 9.67 -7.84
CA VAL A 42 -4.21 8.81 -8.98
C VAL A 42 -4.80 7.43 -8.76
N LEU A 43 -5.57 6.93 -9.71
CA LEU A 43 -5.99 5.53 -9.77
C LEU A 43 -5.11 4.79 -10.76
N VAL A 44 -4.34 3.83 -10.25
CA VAL A 44 -3.45 2.98 -11.04
C VAL A 44 -4.06 1.60 -11.14
N GLU A 45 -4.52 1.22 -12.33
CA GLU A 45 -5.06 -0.11 -12.63
C GLU A 45 -4.11 -0.92 -13.51
N GLY A 46 -4.26 -2.22 -13.50
CA GLY A 46 -3.49 -3.14 -14.34
C GLY A 46 -3.32 -4.52 -13.72
N PRO A 47 -2.68 -5.47 -14.42
CA PRO A 47 -2.45 -6.81 -13.92
C PRO A 47 -1.66 -6.84 -12.59
N ALA A 48 -1.76 -7.93 -11.85
CA ALA A 48 -0.98 -8.10 -10.64
C ALA A 48 0.53 -8.14 -10.96
N GLY A 49 1.33 -7.44 -10.14
CA GLY A 49 2.79 -7.50 -10.23
C GLY A 49 3.45 -6.64 -11.32
N VAL A 50 2.71 -5.70 -11.94
CA VAL A 50 3.28 -4.73 -12.93
C VAL A 50 3.94 -3.51 -12.29
N GLY A 51 4.01 -3.43 -10.96
CA GLY A 51 4.71 -2.33 -10.29
C GLY A 51 3.81 -1.18 -9.80
N LYS A 52 2.48 -1.34 -9.72
CA LYS A 52 1.54 -0.31 -9.24
C LYS A 52 1.88 0.23 -7.85
N THR A 53 2.03 -0.66 -6.88
CA THR A 53 2.44 -0.32 -5.50
C THR A 53 3.83 0.29 -5.46
N GLU A 54 4.74 -0.16 -6.34
CA GLU A 54 6.10 0.37 -6.40
C GLU A 54 6.15 1.80 -6.95
N LEU A 55 5.24 2.17 -7.86
CA LEU A 55 5.09 3.57 -8.31
C LEU A 55 4.82 4.51 -7.12
N ALA A 56 3.88 4.16 -6.23
CA ALA A 56 3.57 4.98 -5.05
C ALA A 56 4.78 5.11 -4.11
N LYS A 57 5.51 4.01 -3.88
CA LYS A 57 6.74 4.03 -3.09
C LYS A 57 7.84 4.86 -3.75
N ALA A 58 7.95 4.79 -5.08
CA ALA A 58 8.90 5.59 -5.84
C ALA A 58 8.58 7.09 -5.77
N ILE A 59 7.29 7.46 -5.88
CA ILE A 59 6.84 8.84 -5.67
C ILE A 59 7.20 9.32 -4.26
N SER A 60 6.98 8.49 -3.23
CA SER A 60 7.35 8.81 -1.85
C SER A 60 8.85 9.07 -1.71
N ARG A 61 9.71 8.18 -2.24
CA ARG A 61 11.16 8.34 -2.23
C ARG A 61 11.64 9.55 -3.04
N ALA A 62 11.09 9.73 -4.25
CA ALA A 62 11.48 10.81 -5.15
C ALA A 62 11.10 12.21 -4.63
N THR A 63 10.02 12.29 -3.85
CA THR A 63 9.55 13.55 -3.22
C THR A 63 9.99 13.70 -1.77
N GLU A 64 10.74 12.74 -1.22
CA GLU A 64 11.18 12.69 0.19
C GLU A 64 10.01 12.80 1.18
N ARG A 65 8.81 12.36 0.77
CA ARG A 65 7.61 12.38 1.61
C ARG A 65 7.41 11.03 2.27
N ARG A 66 6.99 11.04 3.53
CA ARG A 66 6.65 9.82 4.27
C ARG A 66 5.48 9.09 3.58
N LEU A 67 5.64 7.77 3.35
CA LEU A 67 4.58 6.91 2.84
C LEU A 67 3.68 6.45 3.98
N ILE A 68 2.38 6.66 3.81
CA ILE A 68 1.34 6.07 4.65
C ILE A 68 0.57 5.09 3.76
N ARG A 69 0.49 3.82 4.17
CA ARG A 69 -0.15 2.77 3.39
C ARG A 69 -1.40 2.25 4.08
N LEU A 70 -2.51 2.24 3.37
CA LEU A 70 -3.72 1.50 3.68
C LEU A 70 -3.81 0.30 2.75
N GLN A 71 -3.61 -0.90 3.28
CA GLN A 71 -3.85 -2.14 2.54
C GLN A 71 -5.33 -2.49 2.60
N CYS A 72 -6.00 -2.53 1.46
CA CYS A 72 -7.40 -2.94 1.37
C CYS A 72 -7.55 -4.45 1.40
N TYR A 73 -8.64 -4.93 2.00
CA TYR A 73 -9.05 -6.32 2.09
C TYR A 73 -10.55 -6.42 2.28
N GLU A 74 -11.13 -7.58 2.02
CA GLU A 74 -12.56 -7.82 2.20
C GLU A 74 -13.02 -7.57 3.65
N GLY A 75 -14.04 -6.73 3.84
CA GLY A 75 -14.53 -6.34 5.16
C GLY A 75 -13.69 -5.28 5.86
N LEU A 76 -12.89 -4.51 5.10
CA LEU A 76 -12.30 -3.28 5.60
C LEU A 76 -13.43 -2.25 5.82
N ASP A 77 -13.55 -1.77 7.04
CA ASP A 77 -14.55 -0.80 7.47
C ASP A 77 -13.92 0.56 7.84
N GLU A 78 -14.78 1.52 8.12
CA GLU A 78 -14.38 2.87 8.53
C GLU A 78 -13.49 2.86 9.77
N ALA A 79 -13.83 2.08 10.79
CA ALA A 79 -13.07 2.02 12.05
C ALA A 79 -11.63 1.53 11.86
N LYS A 80 -11.40 0.66 10.87
CA LYS A 80 -10.06 0.16 10.55
C LYS A 80 -9.28 1.09 9.63
N ALA A 81 -9.95 1.94 8.86
CA ALA A 81 -9.34 2.82 7.88
C ALA A 81 -9.13 4.25 8.39
N LEU A 82 -10.11 4.81 9.11
CA LEU A 82 -10.09 6.19 9.59
C LEU A 82 -9.55 6.30 11.01
N TYR A 83 -10.32 5.83 12.00
CA TYR A 83 -9.95 5.92 13.41
C TYR A 83 -10.70 4.90 14.26
N GLU A 84 -10.19 4.65 15.44
CA GLU A 84 -10.82 3.82 16.45
C GLU A 84 -10.58 4.46 17.83
N TRP A 85 -11.59 4.44 18.69
CA TRP A 85 -11.41 4.87 20.06
C TRP A 85 -10.65 3.83 20.90
N ASN A 86 -9.66 4.28 21.66
CA ASN A 86 -8.90 3.43 22.58
C ASN A 86 -9.72 3.18 23.85
N TYR A 87 -10.75 2.34 23.73
CA TYR A 87 -11.65 1.99 24.85
C TYR A 87 -10.88 1.49 26.09
N ARG A 88 -9.77 0.81 25.90
CA ARG A 88 -8.95 0.35 27.03
C ARG A 88 -8.36 1.52 27.80
N LYS A 89 -7.83 2.52 27.13
CA LYS A 89 -7.28 3.73 27.74
C LYS A 89 -8.38 4.55 28.40
N GLN A 90 -9.55 4.65 27.76
CA GLN A 90 -10.73 5.32 28.32
C GLN A 90 -11.19 4.64 29.61
N LEU A 91 -11.31 3.31 29.65
CA LEU A 91 -11.68 2.57 30.85
C LEU A 91 -10.69 2.76 32.00
N LEU A 92 -9.37 2.75 31.71
CA LEU A 92 -8.35 3.01 32.71
C LEU A 92 -8.45 4.43 33.27
N ARG A 93 -8.76 5.42 32.44
CA ARG A 93 -8.97 6.80 32.87
C ARG A 93 -10.17 6.90 33.79
N ILE A 94 -11.31 6.33 33.40
CA ILE A 94 -12.53 6.30 34.21
C ILE A 94 -12.28 5.62 35.58
N GLN A 95 -11.55 4.51 35.62
CA GLN A 95 -11.21 3.81 36.86
C GLN A 95 -10.28 4.62 37.74
N ALA A 96 -9.30 5.33 37.18
CA ALA A 96 -8.38 6.18 37.93
C ALA A 96 -9.11 7.34 38.62
N GLU A 97 -10.13 7.91 37.96
CA GLU A 97 -10.94 9.00 38.52
C GLU A 97 -11.96 8.54 39.58
N GLN A 98 -12.36 7.26 39.53
CA GLN A 98 -13.26 6.65 40.52
C GLN A 98 -12.53 6.21 41.80
N THR A 99 -11.18 6.18 41.79
CA THR A 99 -10.41 5.83 42.98
C THR A 99 -10.23 7.10 43.83
N PRO A 100 -10.90 7.25 45.02
CA PRO A 100 -10.73 8.43 45.84
C PRO A 100 -9.27 8.50 46.28
N ALA A 101 -8.62 9.64 46.03
CA ALA A 101 -7.32 9.95 46.62
C ALA A 101 -7.48 10.09 48.14
N GLY A 102 -7.37 8.98 48.88
CA GLY A 102 -7.49 9.04 50.34
C GLY A 102 -7.91 7.74 50.99
N SER A 103 -7.07 6.68 50.90
CA SER A 103 -7.14 5.62 51.92
C SER A 103 -5.75 5.07 52.23
N SER A 104 -4.87 5.98 52.69
CA SER A 104 -3.72 5.61 53.51
C SER A 104 -3.95 6.12 54.93
N GLN A 105 -4.88 5.50 55.66
CA GLN A 105 -4.85 5.53 57.12
C GLN A 105 -5.45 4.21 57.62
N GLY A 106 -4.66 3.51 58.36
CA GLY A 106 -5.02 2.27 59.02
C GLY A 106 -6.21 2.46 59.96
N ALA A 107 -7.18 1.58 59.87
CA ALA A 107 -8.20 1.39 60.89
C ALA A 107 -8.14 -0.06 61.35
N GLN A 108 -7.75 -0.20 62.61
CA GLN A 108 -7.86 -1.42 63.39
C GLN A 108 -9.32 -1.88 63.45
N ALA A 109 -9.52 -3.14 63.23
CA ALA A 109 -10.81 -3.83 63.36
C ALA A 109 -11.13 -4.03 64.85
N THR A 110 -12.26 -3.50 65.28
CA THR A 110 -13.02 -4.06 66.42
C THR A 110 -14.50 -3.75 66.23
N GLY A 111 -15.35 -4.82 66.25
CA GLY A 111 -16.78 -4.69 66.52
C GLY A 111 -17.74 -5.31 65.50
N ASP A 112 -18.26 -6.46 65.91
CA ASP A 112 -19.55 -7.14 65.79
C ASP A 112 -20.37 -7.14 64.45
N PRO A 113 -20.82 -8.35 64.02
CA PRO A 113 -21.57 -8.54 62.80
C PRO A 113 -23.10 -8.42 63.00
N GLY A 114 -23.71 -7.36 62.46
CA GLY A 114 -25.14 -7.21 62.51
C GLY A 114 -25.63 -5.91 61.85
N GLU A 115 -26.26 -6.03 60.71
CA GLU A 115 -27.07 -5.07 59.97
C GLU A 115 -26.44 -4.53 58.68
N ALA A 116 -26.97 -5.11 57.59
CA ALA A 116 -26.77 -4.62 56.23
C ALA A 116 -27.49 -3.27 56.02
N ARG A 117 -26.77 -2.17 56.15
CA ARG A 117 -27.22 -0.85 55.66
C ARG A 117 -26.74 -0.67 54.24
N ILE A 118 -27.68 -0.56 53.31
CA ILE A 118 -27.44 -0.05 51.97
C ILE A 118 -27.07 1.43 52.11
N PRO A 119 -25.83 1.86 51.72
CA PRO A 119 -25.52 3.29 51.74
C PRO A 119 -26.26 3.98 50.58
N ALA A 120 -27.09 4.97 50.93
CA ALA A 120 -27.56 5.95 49.98
C ALA A 120 -26.35 6.66 49.36
N GLY A 121 -26.22 6.59 48.05
CA GLY A 121 -25.14 7.25 47.31
C GLY A 121 -25.15 8.75 47.55
N PRO A 122 -23.97 9.39 47.62
CA PRO A 122 -23.89 10.83 47.72
C PRO A 122 -24.47 11.46 46.45
N ALA A 123 -25.41 12.38 46.62
CA ALA A 123 -25.84 13.31 45.59
C ALA A 123 -24.64 14.23 45.25
N GLY A 124 -23.74 13.74 44.42
CA GLY A 124 -22.65 14.52 43.83
C GLY A 124 -23.19 15.33 42.65
N SER A 125 -22.91 16.59 42.69
CA SER A 125 -23.26 17.61 41.69
C SER A 125 -23.07 17.13 40.25
N GLN A 126 -24.11 17.30 39.43
CA GLN A 126 -24.11 16.93 37.98
C GLN A 126 -23.08 17.69 37.14
N GLU A 127 -22.52 18.77 37.66
CA GLU A 127 -21.51 19.61 36.97
C GLU A 127 -20.13 18.92 36.79
N GLY A 128 -19.74 18.01 37.69
CA GLY A 128 -18.45 17.26 37.54
C GLY A 128 -18.52 16.05 36.62
N ARG A 129 -19.73 15.55 36.29
CA ARG A 129 -19.88 14.38 35.39
C ARG A 129 -19.79 14.74 33.90
N GLY A 130 -20.19 15.97 33.51
CA GLY A 130 -20.09 16.45 32.14
C GLY A 130 -18.63 16.58 31.69
N ALA A 131 -17.79 17.18 32.51
CA ALA A 131 -16.38 17.39 32.17
C ALA A 131 -15.56 16.10 32.04
N ALA A 132 -15.88 15.07 32.84
CA ALA A 132 -15.18 13.78 32.79
C ALA A 132 -15.52 12.96 31.49
N TRP A 133 -16.76 13.12 30.98
CA TRP A 133 -17.17 12.47 29.76
C TRP A 133 -16.61 13.15 28.50
N GLU A 134 -16.48 14.49 28.52
CA GLU A 134 -15.84 15.25 27.44
C GLU A 134 -14.34 14.90 27.32
N ASP A 135 -13.67 14.60 28.44
CA ASP A 135 -12.25 14.29 28.49
C ASP A 135 -11.91 12.91 27.93
N ILE A 136 -12.83 11.92 28.00
CA ILE A 136 -12.56 10.56 27.44
C ILE A 136 -12.67 10.48 25.91
N PHE A 137 -13.27 11.45 25.26
CA PHE A 137 -13.32 11.62 23.81
C PHE A 137 -12.31 12.65 23.30
N ALA A 138 -11.30 12.99 24.09
CA ALA A 138 -10.21 13.83 23.65
C ALA A 138 -9.32 13.11 22.62
N GLU A 139 -8.62 13.88 21.78
CA GLU A 139 -7.73 13.39 20.73
C GLU A 139 -6.70 12.36 21.23
N GLU A 140 -6.29 12.44 22.50
CA GLU A 140 -5.34 11.50 23.10
C GLU A 140 -5.85 10.05 23.22
N PHE A 141 -7.17 9.84 23.16
CA PHE A 141 -7.81 8.52 23.14
C PHE A 141 -8.11 8.01 21.72
N LEU A 142 -7.81 8.80 20.70
CA LEU A 142 -8.02 8.44 19.32
C LEU A 142 -6.85 7.62 18.79
N LEU A 143 -7.14 6.43 18.28
CA LEU A 143 -6.20 5.62 17.53
C LEU A 143 -6.29 6.01 16.06
N THR A 144 -5.35 6.80 15.58
CA THR A 144 -5.28 7.21 14.18
C THR A 144 -4.99 6.01 13.30
N ARG A 145 -5.85 5.77 12.32
CA ARG A 145 -5.67 4.80 11.25
C ARG A 145 -5.10 5.49 10.01
N PRO A 146 -4.69 4.75 8.95
CA PRO A 146 -3.93 5.34 7.85
C PRO A 146 -4.57 6.54 7.17
N LEU A 147 -5.90 6.56 6.98
CA LEU A 147 -6.57 7.71 6.34
C LEU A 147 -6.48 8.96 7.22
N LEU A 148 -6.87 8.85 8.48
CA LEU A 148 -6.78 9.98 9.42
C LEU A 148 -5.32 10.40 9.61
N ALA A 149 -4.38 9.46 9.70
CA ALA A 149 -2.96 9.77 9.83
C ALA A 149 -2.41 10.55 8.61
N ALA A 150 -2.97 10.34 7.42
CA ALA A 150 -2.59 11.09 6.22
C ALA A 150 -3.21 12.49 6.19
N ILE A 151 -4.47 12.63 6.59
CA ILE A 151 -5.18 13.91 6.64
C ILE A 151 -4.64 14.81 7.77
N ALA A 152 -4.46 14.26 8.95
CA ALA A 152 -3.93 15.00 10.11
C ALA A 152 -2.42 15.27 10.06
N ALA A 153 -1.72 14.79 9.02
CA ALA A 153 -0.28 14.97 8.90
C ALA A 153 0.10 16.46 8.82
N THR A 154 1.09 16.85 9.63
CA THR A 154 1.63 18.23 9.62
C THR A 154 2.67 18.44 8.53
N GLU A 155 3.26 17.36 8.01
CA GLU A 155 4.22 17.34 6.92
C GLU A 155 3.60 16.69 5.67
N PRO A 156 4.03 17.08 4.46
CA PRO A 156 3.55 16.48 3.24
C PRO A 156 3.83 14.96 3.21
N VAL A 157 2.80 14.17 2.90
CA VAL A 157 2.87 12.70 2.85
C VAL A 157 2.40 12.16 1.50
N VAL A 158 2.71 10.90 1.23
CA VAL A 158 2.09 10.10 0.17
C VAL A 158 1.16 9.09 0.84
N LEU A 159 -0.11 9.09 0.46
CA LEU A 159 -1.10 8.11 0.89
C LEU A 159 -1.28 7.07 -0.21
N LEU A 160 -0.91 5.83 0.09
CA LEU A 160 -1.16 4.68 -0.77
C LEU A 160 -2.37 3.90 -0.27
N ILE A 161 -3.43 3.83 -1.07
CA ILE A 161 -4.59 2.98 -0.85
C ILE A 161 -4.44 1.78 -1.79
N ASP A 162 -3.97 0.67 -1.25
CA ASP A 162 -3.50 -0.48 -2.04
C ASP A 162 -4.58 -1.55 -2.16
N GLU A 163 -4.84 -2.02 -3.39
CA GLU A 163 -5.85 -3.04 -3.75
C GLU A 163 -7.29 -2.63 -3.40
N ILE A 164 -7.71 -1.41 -3.81
CA ILE A 164 -9.04 -0.85 -3.54
C ILE A 164 -10.17 -1.73 -4.08
N ASP A 165 -9.93 -2.50 -5.14
CA ASP A 165 -10.87 -3.45 -5.72
C ASP A 165 -11.26 -4.61 -4.78
N LYS A 166 -10.64 -4.73 -3.61
CA LYS A 166 -11.01 -5.69 -2.57
C LYS A 166 -12.01 -5.17 -1.54
N THR A 167 -12.33 -3.88 -1.59
CA THR A 167 -13.33 -3.27 -0.69
C THR A 167 -14.71 -3.26 -1.35
N ASP A 168 -15.74 -2.92 -0.59
CA ASP A 168 -17.09 -2.73 -1.09
C ASP A 168 -17.38 -1.30 -1.57
N GLN A 169 -18.60 -1.06 -2.07
CA GLN A 169 -19.01 0.25 -2.55
C GLN A 169 -19.25 1.26 -1.41
N GLU A 170 -19.56 0.78 -0.20
CA GLU A 170 -19.75 1.64 0.98
C GLU A 170 -18.42 2.27 1.36
N PHE A 171 -17.33 1.50 1.33
CA PHE A 171 -16.00 1.99 1.55
C PHE A 171 -15.55 2.98 0.47
N GLU A 172 -15.87 2.73 -0.81
CA GLU A 172 -15.60 3.71 -1.87
C GLU A 172 -16.36 5.01 -1.66
N ALA A 173 -17.61 4.97 -1.20
CA ALA A 173 -18.41 6.17 -0.91
C ALA A 173 -17.78 7.00 0.23
N MET A 174 -17.32 6.36 1.30
CA MET A 174 -16.56 7.01 2.37
C MET A 174 -15.26 7.64 1.86
N LEU A 175 -14.50 6.93 1.02
CA LEU A 175 -13.29 7.49 0.41
C LEU A 175 -13.57 8.71 -0.46
N LEU A 176 -14.71 8.75 -1.16
CA LEU A 176 -15.10 9.91 -1.98
C LEU A 176 -15.23 11.17 -1.13
N GLU A 177 -15.78 11.08 0.07
CA GLU A 177 -15.86 12.20 1.00
C GLU A 177 -14.46 12.66 1.41
N VAL A 178 -13.65 11.74 1.90
CA VAL A 178 -12.28 12.02 2.36
C VAL A 178 -11.40 12.62 1.27
N LEU A 179 -11.47 12.08 0.04
CA LEU A 179 -10.59 12.49 -1.07
C LEU A 179 -11.09 13.72 -1.82
N SER A 180 -12.34 14.17 -1.59
CA SER A 180 -12.87 15.37 -2.23
C SER A 180 -12.34 16.64 -1.60
N ASP A 181 -12.45 16.70 -0.29
CA ASP A 181 -12.19 17.92 0.48
C ASP A 181 -10.99 17.74 1.41
N PHE A 182 -10.36 16.57 1.42
CA PHE A 182 -9.26 16.20 2.31
C PHE A 182 -9.59 16.50 3.78
N GLN A 183 -10.80 16.11 4.18
CA GLN A 183 -11.32 16.28 5.53
C GLN A 183 -11.97 15.01 6.04
N ILE A 184 -12.07 14.88 7.36
CA ILE A 184 -12.74 13.79 8.06
C ILE A 184 -13.59 14.39 9.18
N SER A 185 -14.87 14.02 9.24
CA SER A 185 -15.78 14.43 10.30
C SER A 185 -15.78 13.36 11.40
N ILE A 186 -15.34 13.72 12.59
CA ILE A 186 -15.41 12.87 13.79
C ILE A 186 -16.48 13.47 14.72
N PRO A 187 -17.57 12.74 15.03
CA PRO A 187 -18.71 13.31 15.75
C PRO A 187 -18.35 14.04 17.03
N GLU A 188 -17.37 13.53 17.78
CA GLU A 188 -16.98 14.08 19.09
C GLU A 188 -15.91 15.18 19.00
N LEU A 189 -15.13 15.21 17.90
CA LEU A 189 -14.01 16.15 17.72
C LEU A 189 -14.26 17.22 16.66
N GLY A 190 -15.36 17.06 15.88
CA GLY A 190 -15.65 17.94 14.76
C GLY A 190 -14.89 17.55 13.48
N VAL A 191 -14.66 18.52 12.59
CA VAL A 191 -14.02 18.31 11.29
C VAL A 191 -12.51 18.49 11.42
N ILE A 192 -11.78 17.48 10.96
CA ILE A 192 -10.32 17.53 10.83
C ILE A 192 -10.01 17.74 9.34
N GLU A 193 -9.47 18.90 9.01
CA GLU A 193 -9.05 19.26 7.66
C GLU A 193 -7.55 19.04 7.46
N ALA A 194 -7.15 18.66 6.26
CA ALA A 194 -5.75 18.48 5.92
C ALA A 194 -5.01 19.82 5.90
N ARG A 195 -3.96 19.93 6.72
CA ARG A 195 -3.05 21.09 6.69
C ARG A 195 -2.16 21.08 5.44
N THR A 196 -1.83 19.90 4.97
CA THR A 196 -1.06 19.67 3.72
C THR A 196 -1.75 18.57 2.95
N HIS A 197 -2.08 18.84 1.68
CA HIS A 197 -2.73 17.83 0.84
C HIS A 197 -1.75 16.68 0.56
N PRO A 198 -2.11 15.43 0.92
CA PRO A 198 -1.30 14.28 0.57
C PRO A 198 -1.31 14.03 -0.95
N ILE A 199 -0.23 13.47 -1.48
CA ILE A 199 -0.28 12.82 -2.80
C ILE A 199 -0.96 11.47 -2.59
N VAL A 200 -2.11 11.26 -3.23
CA VAL A 200 -2.89 10.03 -3.05
C VAL A 200 -2.74 9.13 -4.28
N VAL A 201 -2.38 7.88 -4.04
CA VAL A 201 -2.30 6.84 -5.06
C VAL A 201 -3.17 5.68 -4.65
N LEU A 202 -4.15 5.34 -5.47
CA LEU A 202 -4.99 4.16 -5.34
C LEU A 202 -4.48 3.11 -6.32
N THR A 203 -4.42 1.84 -5.92
CA THR A 203 -4.09 0.73 -6.81
C THR A 203 -5.25 -0.25 -6.92
N SER A 204 -5.45 -0.83 -8.10
CA SER A 204 -6.47 -1.85 -8.37
C SER A 204 -5.90 -2.92 -9.30
N ASN A 205 -6.21 -4.19 -9.02
CA ASN A 205 -5.92 -5.31 -9.91
C ASN A 205 -7.08 -5.58 -10.89
N ASN A 206 -8.08 -4.70 -10.88
CA ASN A 206 -9.28 -4.81 -11.72
C ASN A 206 -10.04 -6.14 -11.52
N THR A 207 -10.03 -6.69 -10.29
CA THR A 207 -10.79 -7.90 -9.94
C THR A 207 -12.28 -7.62 -9.82
N ARG A 208 -12.64 -6.37 -9.59
CA ARG A 208 -13.98 -5.80 -9.52
C ARG A 208 -13.98 -4.42 -10.17
N GLU A 209 -15.04 -4.05 -10.82
CA GLU A 209 -15.23 -2.70 -11.35
C GLU A 209 -15.43 -1.70 -10.20
N LEU A 210 -14.66 -0.61 -10.22
CA LEU A 210 -14.80 0.50 -9.28
C LEU A 210 -15.92 1.44 -9.72
N THR A 211 -16.49 2.16 -8.77
CA THR A 211 -17.57 3.11 -9.07
C THR A 211 -17.11 4.24 -9.98
N GLU A 212 -17.98 4.65 -10.89
CA GLU A 212 -17.73 5.81 -11.78
C GLU A 212 -17.47 7.09 -10.99
N ALA A 213 -18.05 7.22 -9.81
CA ALA A 213 -17.85 8.37 -8.94
C ALA A 213 -16.39 8.47 -8.48
N LEU A 214 -15.78 7.35 -8.10
CA LEU A 214 -14.37 7.31 -7.70
C LEU A 214 -13.44 7.56 -8.91
N LYS A 215 -13.71 6.89 -10.04
CA LYS A 215 -12.91 7.06 -11.27
C LYS A 215 -12.87 8.50 -11.75
N ARG A 216 -13.99 9.23 -11.74
CA ARG A 216 -14.08 10.64 -12.18
C ARG A 216 -13.28 11.62 -11.30
N ARG A 217 -13.01 11.27 -10.05
CA ARG A 217 -12.21 12.11 -9.13
C ARG A 217 -10.71 11.90 -9.29
N CYS A 218 -10.32 10.76 -9.84
CA CYS A 218 -8.93 10.38 -10.00
C CYS A 218 -8.37 10.73 -11.38
N LEU A 219 -7.07 10.97 -11.43
CA LEU A 219 -6.30 10.81 -12.66
C LEU A 219 -6.13 9.31 -12.89
N TYR A 220 -6.37 8.84 -14.10
CA TYR A 220 -6.35 7.42 -14.43
C TYR A 220 -5.03 7.03 -15.09
N LEU A 221 -4.44 5.93 -14.62
CA LEU A 221 -3.25 5.32 -15.21
C LEU A 221 -3.47 3.81 -15.33
N TRP A 222 -3.39 3.29 -16.55
CA TRP A 222 -3.28 1.85 -16.78
C TRP A 222 -1.80 1.47 -16.88
N LEU A 223 -1.36 0.51 -16.07
CA LEU A 223 -0.03 -0.10 -16.17
C LEU A 223 -0.18 -1.52 -16.66
N ASP A 224 0.52 -1.82 -17.74
CA ASP A 224 0.62 -3.17 -18.29
C ASP A 224 2.01 -3.77 -18.04
N TYR A 225 2.20 -5.03 -18.42
CA TYR A 225 3.54 -5.60 -18.46
C TYR A 225 4.40 -4.82 -19.46
N PRO A 226 5.64 -4.48 -19.09
CA PRO A 226 6.53 -3.76 -19.99
C PRO A 226 6.92 -4.62 -21.20
N GLU A 227 7.28 -3.97 -22.30
CA GLU A 227 7.92 -4.60 -23.43
C GLU A 227 9.29 -5.17 -23.05
N VAL A 228 9.82 -6.09 -23.87
CA VAL A 228 11.06 -6.84 -23.62
C VAL A 228 12.22 -5.91 -23.25
N GLU A 229 12.44 -4.85 -24.05
CA GLU A 229 13.53 -3.91 -23.86
C GLU A 229 13.42 -3.19 -22.50
N ARG A 230 12.21 -2.81 -22.14
CA ARG A 230 11.94 -2.14 -20.88
C ARG A 230 12.10 -3.06 -19.68
N GLU A 231 11.64 -4.30 -19.79
CA GLU A 231 11.82 -5.30 -18.72
C GLU A 231 13.30 -5.67 -18.55
N MET A 232 14.06 -5.71 -19.63
CA MET A 232 15.52 -5.86 -19.58
C MET A 232 16.18 -4.73 -18.79
N GLU A 233 15.81 -3.46 -19.05
CA GLU A 233 16.31 -2.32 -18.27
C GLU A 233 16.01 -2.46 -16.79
N ILE A 234 14.77 -2.90 -16.45
CA ILE A 234 14.36 -3.14 -15.06
C ILE A 234 15.19 -4.26 -14.43
N VAL A 235 15.34 -5.39 -15.11
CA VAL A 235 16.14 -6.53 -14.63
C VAL A 235 17.59 -6.11 -14.41
N ARG A 236 18.21 -5.40 -15.36
CA ARG A 236 19.59 -4.92 -15.24
C ARG A 236 19.78 -3.92 -14.09
N LEU A 237 18.78 -3.08 -13.82
CA LEU A 237 18.82 -2.16 -12.67
C LEU A 237 18.87 -2.91 -11.33
N HIS A 238 18.21 -4.07 -11.23
CA HIS A 238 18.11 -4.86 -10.01
C HIS A 238 19.09 -6.03 -9.92
N ALA A 239 19.72 -6.39 -11.04
CA ALA A 239 20.72 -7.43 -11.18
C ALA A 239 21.83 -6.98 -12.15
N PRO A 240 22.61 -5.92 -11.80
CA PRO A 240 23.58 -5.29 -12.71
C PRO A 240 24.74 -6.21 -13.11
N GLU A 241 24.98 -7.25 -12.33
CA GLU A 241 26.05 -8.24 -12.57
C GLU A 241 25.63 -9.31 -13.58
N LEU A 242 24.33 -9.37 -13.97
CA LEU A 242 23.85 -10.34 -14.94
C LEU A 242 24.32 -9.95 -16.35
N ASP A 243 24.92 -10.90 -17.05
CA ASP A 243 25.33 -10.73 -18.45
C ASP A 243 24.13 -10.32 -19.32
N GLU A 244 24.37 -9.40 -20.27
CA GLU A 244 23.29 -8.85 -21.11
C GLU A 244 22.58 -9.91 -21.95
N ARG A 245 23.31 -10.89 -22.48
CA ARG A 245 22.74 -12.01 -23.25
C ARG A 245 21.83 -12.86 -22.37
N LEU A 246 22.27 -13.15 -21.13
CA LEU A 246 21.47 -13.89 -20.14
C LEU A 246 20.23 -13.12 -19.73
N ALA A 247 20.36 -11.82 -19.47
CA ALA A 247 19.24 -10.95 -19.14
C ALA A 247 18.19 -10.93 -20.26
N ARG A 248 18.60 -10.79 -21.51
CA ARG A 248 17.72 -10.83 -22.68
C ARG A 248 17.02 -12.17 -22.77
N ARG A 249 17.76 -13.28 -22.69
CA ARG A 249 17.22 -14.62 -22.77
C ARG A 249 16.18 -14.90 -21.69
N LEU A 250 16.47 -14.46 -20.45
CA LEU A 250 15.56 -14.57 -19.32
C LEU A 250 14.24 -13.83 -19.58
N VAL A 251 14.31 -12.56 -20.00
CA VAL A 251 13.13 -11.74 -20.28
C VAL A 251 12.30 -12.31 -21.43
N GLU A 252 12.94 -12.74 -22.51
CA GLU A 252 12.26 -13.40 -23.64
C GLU A 252 11.49 -14.65 -23.19
N ILE A 253 12.08 -15.49 -22.33
CA ILE A 253 11.42 -16.65 -21.77
C ILE A 253 10.21 -16.23 -20.92
N ILE A 254 10.33 -15.21 -20.09
CA ILE A 254 9.22 -14.70 -19.29
C ILE A 254 8.09 -14.20 -20.19
N HIS A 255 8.41 -13.48 -21.26
CA HIS A 255 7.40 -13.04 -22.22
C HIS A 255 6.71 -14.22 -22.91
N MET A 256 7.45 -15.26 -23.30
CA MET A 256 6.85 -16.48 -23.82
C MET A 256 5.93 -17.17 -22.81
N VAL A 257 6.35 -17.22 -21.54
CA VAL A 257 5.54 -17.79 -20.45
C VAL A 257 4.25 -16.99 -20.24
N ARG A 258 4.32 -15.65 -20.28
CA ARG A 258 3.12 -14.77 -20.15
C ARG A 258 2.11 -14.92 -21.29
N GLN A 259 2.55 -15.37 -22.47
CA GLN A 259 1.64 -15.63 -23.60
C GLN A 259 0.82 -16.92 -23.45
N LEU A 260 1.16 -17.76 -22.47
CA LEU A 260 0.39 -18.96 -22.17
C LEU A 260 -0.82 -18.63 -21.30
N ASP A 261 -1.87 -19.43 -21.42
CA ASP A 261 -3.08 -19.31 -20.57
C ASP A 261 -2.78 -19.87 -19.16
N LEU A 262 -2.15 -19.05 -18.34
CA LEU A 262 -1.75 -19.38 -16.97
C LEU A 262 -2.77 -18.84 -15.96
N LYS A 263 -2.95 -19.56 -14.87
CA LYS A 263 -3.71 -19.06 -13.72
C LYS A 263 -3.10 -17.79 -13.13
N LYS A 264 -1.76 -17.71 -13.16
CA LYS A 264 -1.02 -16.56 -12.69
C LYS A 264 0.21 -16.34 -13.57
N PRO A 265 0.19 -15.35 -14.46
CA PRO A 265 1.37 -14.96 -15.22
C PRO A 265 2.50 -14.44 -14.32
N PRO A 266 3.78 -14.66 -14.69
CA PRO A 266 4.91 -14.12 -13.94
C PRO A 266 4.88 -12.59 -13.85
N SER A 267 5.09 -12.05 -12.67
CA SER A 267 5.21 -10.62 -12.40
C SER A 267 6.63 -10.12 -12.69
N ILE A 268 6.80 -8.79 -12.73
CA ILE A 268 8.14 -8.17 -12.85
C ILE A 268 9.01 -8.53 -11.63
N ALA A 269 8.43 -8.63 -10.43
CA ALA A 269 9.18 -9.05 -9.24
C ALA A 269 9.75 -10.47 -9.40
N GLU A 270 8.97 -11.40 -9.99
CA GLU A 270 9.41 -12.75 -10.26
C GLU A 270 10.50 -12.79 -11.35
N SER A 271 10.48 -11.86 -12.31
CA SER A 271 11.58 -11.69 -13.29
C SER A 271 12.88 -11.29 -12.61
N ILE A 272 12.82 -10.33 -11.69
CA ILE A 272 13.97 -9.87 -10.91
C ILE A 272 14.50 -10.98 -10.00
N ASP A 273 13.59 -11.70 -9.31
CA ASP A 273 13.98 -12.79 -8.42
C ASP A 273 14.64 -13.94 -9.20
N TRP A 274 14.15 -14.23 -10.41
CA TRP A 274 14.74 -15.25 -11.26
C TRP A 274 16.13 -14.83 -11.75
N ALA A 275 16.29 -13.58 -12.16
CA ALA A 275 17.58 -13.01 -12.55
C ALA A 275 18.63 -13.15 -11.42
N ARG A 276 18.24 -12.81 -10.21
CA ARG A 276 19.09 -12.97 -9.02
C ARG A 276 19.42 -14.43 -8.71
N ALA A 277 18.45 -15.33 -8.89
CA ALA A 277 18.68 -16.76 -8.70
C ALA A 277 19.68 -17.32 -9.74
N ILE A 278 19.58 -16.92 -10.99
CA ILE A 278 20.54 -17.28 -12.03
C ILE A 278 21.96 -16.80 -11.69
N LEU A 279 22.10 -15.56 -11.22
CA LEU A 279 23.39 -15.04 -10.73
C LEU A 279 23.96 -15.86 -9.57
N LEU A 280 23.14 -16.19 -8.57
CA LEU A 280 23.55 -16.99 -7.42
C LEU A 280 23.98 -18.40 -7.79
N LEU A 281 23.40 -18.97 -8.86
CA LEU A 281 23.78 -20.29 -9.38
C LEU A 281 25.04 -20.25 -10.24
N GLY A 282 25.57 -19.06 -10.56
CA GLY A 282 26.77 -18.90 -11.38
C GLY A 282 26.60 -19.48 -12.79
N ALA A 283 25.41 -19.36 -13.37
CA ALA A 283 25.12 -19.95 -14.66
C ALA A 283 25.56 -19.02 -15.78
N ASP A 284 26.25 -19.59 -16.77
CA ASP A 284 26.71 -18.87 -17.97
C ASP A 284 25.69 -18.95 -19.13
N ASP A 285 24.72 -19.86 -19.06
CA ASP A 285 23.66 -20.01 -20.05
C ASP A 285 22.36 -20.48 -19.39
N LEU A 286 21.22 -20.13 -20.02
CA LEU A 286 19.88 -20.52 -19.59
C LEU A 286 19.37 -21.66 -20.48
N ASP A 287 19.93 -22.84 -20.26
CA ASP A 287 19.55 -24.06 -20.95
C ASP A 287 18.23 -24.65 -20.39
N ARG A 288 17.74 -25.69 -21.07
CA ARG A 288 16.51 -26.39 -20.65
C ARG A 288 16.62 -26.95 -19.24
N ALA A 289 17.74 -27.52 -18.86
CA ALA A 289 17.93 -28.17 -17.56
C ALA A 289 17.89 -27.13 -16.41
N LEU A 290 18.53 -25.99 -16.59
CA LEU A 290 18.49 -24.89 -15.65
C LEU A 290 17.08 -24.27 -15.56
N PHE A 291 16.42 -24.08 -16.72
CA PHE A 291 15.04 -23.61 -16.77
C PHE A 291 14.11 -24.49 -15.96
N GLU A 292 14.09 -25.81 -16.21
CA GLU A 292 13.23 -26.78 -15.49
C GLU A 292 13.49 -26.78 -13.99
N ARG A 293 14.74 -26.58 -13.55
CA ARG A 293 15.13 -26.51 -12.12
C ARG A 293 14.70 -25.21 -11.45
N THR A 294 14.58 -24.13 -12.21
CA THR A 294 14.35 -22.79 -11.65
C THR A 294 12.98 -22.20 -11.97
N MET A 295 12.20 -22.81 -12.87
CA MET A 295 10.90 -22.28 -13.29
C MET A 295 9.88 -22.11 -12.14
N SER A 296 10.03 -22.83 -11.03
CA SER A 296 9.20 -22.62 -9.83
C SER A 296 9.37 -21.24 -9.18
N ILE A 297 10.41 -20.50 -9.57
CA ILE A 297 10.61 -19.10 -9.14
C ILE A 297 9.59 -18.20 -9.84
N ILE A 298 9.29 -18.45 -11.12
CA ILE A 298 8.40 -17.63 -11.95
C ILE A 298 6.99 -18.19 -12.10
N VAL A 299 6.79 -19.51 -11.89
CA VAL A 299 5.49 -20.18 -11.99
C VAL A 299 5.09 -20.76 -10.65
N LYS A 300 3.92 -20.39 -10.13
CA LYS A 300 3.50 -20.72 -8.76
C LYS A 300 2.41 -21.79 -8.66
N HIS A 301 1.81 -22.19 -9.78
CA HIS A 301 0.78 -23.22 -9.81
C HIS A 301 1.27 -24.48 -10.50
N ARG A 302 1.00 -25.64 -9.91
CA ARG A 302 1.45 -26.92 -10.47
C ARG A 302 0.95 -27.18 -11.88
N SER A 303 -0.32 -26.87 -12.16
CA SER A 303 -0.87 -26.98 -13.52
C SER A 303 -0.13 -26.12 -14.55
N ASP A 304 0.30 -24.94 -14.11
CA ASP A 304 1.01 -23.99 -14.96
C ASP A 304 2.46 -24.45 -15.19
N ILE A 305 3.10 -25.09 -14.17
CA ILE A 305 4.43 -25.69 -14.29
C ILE A 305 4.44 -26.76 -15.38
N ASP A 306 3.46 -27.67 -15.39
CA ASP A 306 3.37 -28.73 -16.38
C ASP A 306 3.18 -28.15 -17.80
N LEU A 307 2.31 -27.14 -17.95
CA LEU A 307 2.08 -26.46 -19.21
C LEU A 307 3.33 -25.71 -19.72
N VAL A 308 4.01 -24.99 -18.84
CA VAL A 308 5.22 -24.21 -19.17
C VAL A 308 6.38 -25.15 -19.54
N ALA A 309 6.57 -26.25 -18.80
CA ALA A 309 7.59 -27.26 -19.12
C ALA A 309 7.37 -27.88 -20.51
N GLU A 310 6.12 -28.20 -20.86
CA GLU A 310 5.75 -28.73 -22.15
C GLU A 310 5.96 -27.72 -23.30
N ARG A 311 5.50 -26.48 -23.12
CA ARG A 311 5.45 -25.49 -24.20
C ARG A 311 6.76 -24.71 -24.38
N VAL A 312 7.40 -24.31 -23.30
CA VAL A 312 8.62 -23.49 -23.30
C VAL A 312 9.86 -24.37 -23.21
N GLY A 313 9.86 -25.40 -22.34
CA GLY A 313 11.00 -26.31 -22.19
C GLY A 313 11.36 -27.05 -23.50
N VAL A 314 10.36 -27.40 -24.32
CA VAL A 314 10.61 -28.02 -25.64
C VAL A 314 11.30 -27.04 -26.60
N ARG A 315 10.89 -25.77 -26.62
CA ARG A 315 11.52 -24.73 -27.48
C ARG A 315 12.97 -24.47 -27.10
N LEU A 316 13.28 -24.48 -25.82
CA LEU A 316 14.65 -24.28 -25.30
C LEU A 316 15.59 -25.45 -25.65
N GLY A 317 15.06 -26.65 -25.92
CA GLY A 317 15.82 -27.83 -26.31
C GLY A 317 16.07 -27.97 -27.82
N GLN A 318 15.53 -27.07 -28.66
CA GLN A 318 15.72 -27.10 -30.09
C GLN A 318 16.92 -26.23 -30.52
N PRO A 319 17.94 -26.78 -31.23
CA PRO A 319 18.99 -25.95 -31.78
C PRO A 319 18.42 -25.12 -32.94
N GLY A 320 18.28 -23.80 -32.76
CA GLY A 320 17.83 -22.90 -33.84
C GLY A 320 17.17 -21.58 -33.44
N LEU A 321 16.95 -21.28 -32.16
CA LEU A 321 16.41 -19.99 -31.74
C LEU A 321 17.40 -18.80 -31.85
N GLU A 322 18.66 -19.07 -32.20
CA GLU A 322 19.68 -18.04 -32.44
C GLU A 322 19.54 -17.31 -33.80
N ALA A 323 18.69 -17.77 -34.68
CA ALA A 323 18.62 -17.27 -36.08
C ALA A 323 17.44 -16.29 -36.34
N GLU A 324 16.40 -16.27 -35.54
CA GLU A 324 15.21 -15.40 -35.76
C GLU A 324 15.27 -14.01 -35.09
N ALA A 325 16.22 -13.80 -34.20
CA ALA A 325 16.37 -12.48 -33.53
C ALA A 325 17.37 -11.54 -34.28
N ALA A 326 17.90 -11.96 -35.41
CA ALA A 326 18.87 -11.19 -36.22
C ALA A 326 18.34 -10.79 -37.60
N GLY A 327 17.02 -10.88 -37.84
CA GLY A 327 16.42 -10.53 -39.13
C GLY A 327 15.50 -9.30 -39.03
#